data_773e390ef91dd501070aed57301c5fd9
#
_entry.id   773e390ef91dd501070aed57301c5fd9
#
_cell.length_a   1.000
_cell.length_b   1.000
_cell.length_c   1.000
_cell.angle_alpha   90.00
_cell.angle_beta   90.00
_cell.angle_gamma   90.00
#
_symmetry.space_group_name_H-M   'P 1'
#
loop_
_entity.id
_entity.type
_entity.pdbx_description
1 polymer ?
#
loop_
_entity_poly.entity_id
_entity_poly.type
_entity_poly.pdbx_seq_one_letter_code
_entity_poly.pdbx_strand_id
1 'polypeptide(L)'
;MKKFLLLTLLSVSILFASNIEVKDAYVRATPPGLPNSAAFMSVENKTDKNIALVKVTSDVSKVVELHTHSMKDGVMKMYQVPKIDIPANGKTTLKPGGFHVMLIGLHKPLKEKEEVTITLEFSNGENKTITIPVKSVMGGMMKKEMKKGMSCGTGKCGSN
;
A
#
# COMPACT_ATOMS: atom_id res chain seq x y z
N MET A 1 -60.99 -26.81 1.03
CA MET A 1 -60.35 -25.49 1.00
C MET A 1 -58.98 -25.65 1.72
N LYS A 2 -57.88 -25.82 0.97
CA LYS A 2 -56.52 -26.00 1.51
C LYS A 2 -55.85 -24.63 1.54
N LYS A 3 -55.62 -24.07 2.76
CA LYS A 3 -54.90 -22.82 2.96
C LYS A 3 -53.39 -23.10 2.88
N PHE A 4 -52.77 -22.71 1.78
CA PHE A 4 -51.29 -22.70 1.65
C PHE A 4 -50.76 -21.49 2.42
N LEU A 5 -50.10 -21.75 3.54
CA LEU A 5 -49.34 -20.76 4.30
C LEU A 5 -47.96 -20.58 3.65
N LEU A 6 -47.80 -19.51 2.89
CA LEU A 6 -46.51 -19.16 2.26
C LEU A 6 -45.61 -18.54 3.32
N LEU A 7 -44.68 -19.32 3.83
CA LEU A 7 -43.65 -18.86 4.79
C LEU A 7 -42.50 -18.18 3.99
N THR A 8 -42.54 -16.88 3.85
CA THR A 8 -41.46 -16.09 3.23
C THR A 8 -40.30 -16.02 4.21
N LEU A 9 -39.23 -16.78 3.89
CA LEU A 9 -37.96 -16.74 4.62
C LEU A 9 -37.23 -15.45 4.26
N LEU A 10 -37.28 -14.45 5.15
CA LEU A 10 -36.58 -13.18 5.02
C LEU A 10 -35.09 -13.42 5.34
N SER A 11 -34.25 -13.64 4.33
CA SER A 11 -32.80 -13.77 4.48
C SER A 11 -32.20 -12.40 4.82
N VAL A 12 -31.90 -12.17 6.09
CA VAL A 12 -31.14 -11.00 6.55
C VAL A 12 -29.68 -11.22 6.18
N SER A 13 -29.23 -10.57 5.12
CA SER A 13 -27.80 -10.49 4.79
C SER A 13 -27.12 -9.53 5.76
N ILE A 14 -26.36 -10.07 6.73
CA ILE A 14 -25.55 -9.28 7.65
C ILE A 14 -24.32 -8.80 6.85
N LEU A 15 -24.34 -7.53 6.45
CA LEU A 15 -23.16 -6.84 5.92
C LEU A 15 -22.19 -6.61 7.09
N PHE A 16 -21.16 -7.43 7.19
CA PHE A 16 -20.03 -7.14 8.09
C PHE A 16 -19.29 -5.92 7.53
N ALA A 17 -19.53 -4.75 8.08
CA ALA A 17 -18.70 -3.58 7.80
C ALA A 17 -17.29 -3.86 8.34
N SER A 18 -16.29 -3.92 7.45
CA SER A 18 -14.89 -4.05 7.85
C SER A 18 -14.49 -2.83 8.69
N ASN A 19 -14.01 -3.09 9.89
CA ASN A 19 -13.50 -2.05 10.79
C ASN A 19 -12.05 -1.67 10.48
N ILE A 20 -11.46 -2.26 9.46
CA ILE A 20 -10.12 -1.96 8.98
C ILE A 20 -10.24 -1.22 7.64
N GLU A 21 -9.67 -0.05 7.54
CA GLU A 21 -9.67 0.77 6.34
C GLU A 21 -8.25 0.89 5.79
N VAL A 22 -8.11 0.74 4.47
CA VAL A 22 -6.82 0.91 3.77
C VAL A 22 -6.93 2.12 2.85
N LYS A 23 -6.00 3.06 3.01
CA LYS A 23 -5.97 4.33 2.28
C LYS A 23 -4.62 4.51 1.58
N ASP A 24 -4.61 5.32 0.52
CA ASP A 24 -3.41 5.75 -0.21
C ASP A 24 -2.51 4.59 -0.66
N ALA A 25 -3.11 3.43 -0.90
CA ALA A 25 -2.39 2.24 -1.29
C ALA A 25 -1.85 2.33 -2.72
N TYR A 26 -0.59 1.90 -2.91
CA TYR A 26 0.03 1.78 -4.22
C TYR A 26 1.21 0.82 -4.21
N VAL A 27 1.55 0.28 -5.37
CA VAL A 27 2.78 -0.48 -5.61
C VAL A 27 3.73 0.38 -6.44
N ARG A 28 5.02 0.27 -6.18
CA ARG A 28 6.05 0.95 -6.97
C ARG A 28 6.21 0.27 -8.33
N ALA A 29 6.19 1.06 -9.41
CA ALA A 29 6.57 0.58 -10.74
C ALA A 29 8.03 0.11 -10.77
N THR A 30 8.32 -0.94 -11.54
CA THR A 30 9.67 -1.48 -11.65
C THR A 30 10.21 -1.29 -13.06
N PRO A 31 11.47 -0.82 -13.21
CA PRO A 31 12.17 -0.90 -14.48
C PRO A 31 12.29 -2.35 -14.96
N PRO A 32 12.46 -2.59 -16.27
CA PRO A 32 12.75 -3.91 -16.78
C PRO A 32 14.00 -4.51 -16.11
N GLY A 33 13.95 -5.81 -15.76
CA GLY A 33 15.06 -6.53 -15.15
C GLY A 33 15.14 -6.44 -13.62
N LEU A 34 14.31 -5.63 -12.95
CA LEU A 34 14.22 -5.65 -11.48
C LEU A 34 13.15 -6.63 -11.01
N PRO A 35 13.54 -7.71 -10.29
CA PRO A 35 12.60 -8.75 -9.88
C PRO A 35 11.78 -8.42 -8.62
N ASN A 36 12.01 -7.26 -8.01
CA ASN A 36 11.41 -6.91 -6.73
C ASN A 36 10.72 -5.54 -6.76
N SER A 37 9.63 -5.41 -6.01
CA SER A 37 8.93 -4.15 -5.79
C SER A 37 8.48 -4.02 -4.35
N ALA A 38 7.87 -2.88 -4.01
CA ALA A 38 7.32 -2.63 -2.69
C ALA A 38 5.93 -1.98 -2.79
N ALA A 39 5.03 -2.39 -1.89
CA ALA A 39 3.73 -1.76 -1.72
C ALA A 39 3.71 -0.91 -0.44
N PHE A 40 3.00 0.20 -0.53
CA PHE A 40 2.85 1.20 0.52
C PHE A 40 1.37 1.52 0.69
N MET A 41 0.96 1.78 1.93
CA MET A 41 -0.44 2.08 2.27
C MET A 41 -0.55 2.65 3.68
N SER A 42 -1.67 3.24 4.00
CA SER A 42 -2.06 3.56 5.36
C SER A 42 -3.16 2.60 5.80
N VAL A 43 -2.97 1.89 6.90
CA VAL A 43 -3.96 0.97 7.47
C VAL A 43 -4.51 1.60 8.74
N GLU A 44 -5.83 1.83 8.76
CA GLU A 44 -6.56 2.42 9.86
C GLU A 44 -7.41 1.35 10.54
N ASN A 45 -7.27 1.23 11.84
CA ASN A 45 -8.02 0.33 12.69
C ASN A 45 -9.07 1.12 13.47
N LYS A 46 -10.35 0.88 13.19
CA LYS A 46 -11.50 1.54 13.85
C LYS A 46 -12.05 0.72 15.02
N THR A 47 -11.37 -0.39 15.40
CA THR A 47 -11.76 -1.17 16.56
C THR A 47 -11.11 -0.63 17.83
N ASP A 48 -11.66 -1.01 18.97
CA ASP A 48 -11.16 -0.70 20.32
C ASP A 48 -9.99 -1.61 20.76
N LYS A 49 -9.54 -2.52 19.90
CA LYS A 49 -8.45 -3.48 20.17
C LYS A 49 -7.26 -3.25 19.24
N ASN A 50 -6.06 -3.43 19.79
CA ASN A 50 -4.87 -3.48 18.97
C ASN A 50 -4.92 -4.71 18.04
N ILE A 51 -4.61 -4.52 16.78
CA ILE A 51 -4.48 -5.58 15.79
C ILE A 51 -3.09 -5.50 15.14
N ALA A 52 -2.73 -6.51 14.35
CA ALA A 52 -1.50 -6.48 13.58
C ALA A 52 -1.76 -7.03 12.17
N LEU A 53 -1.07 -6.48 11.17
CA LEU A 53 -0.93 -7.08 9.86
C LEU A 53 0.10 -8.21 9.99
N VAL A 54 -0.33 -9.45 9.79
CA VAL A 54 0.50 -10.65 10.00
C VAL A 54 0.97 -11.29 8.72
N LYS A 55 0.21 -11.11 7.63
CA LYS A 55 0.55 -11.68 6.33
C LYS A 55 -0.02 -10.85 5.19
N VAL A 56 0.68 -10.87 4.08
CA VAL A 56 0.19 -10.31 2.81
C VAL A 56 0.46 -11.32 1.71
N THR A 57 -0.48 -11.46 0.80
CA THR A 57 -0.33 -12.31 -0.39
C THR A 57 -0.67 -11.54 -1.66
N SER A 58 -0.07 -11.92 -2.78
CA SER A 58 -0.34 -11.38 -4.10
C SER A 58 0.02 -12.43 -5.16
N ASP A 59 -0.63 -12.37 -6.29
CA ASP A 59 -0.39 -13.22 -7.45
C ASP A 59 0.71 -12.70 -8.40
N VAL A 60 1.22 -11.49 -8.15
CA VAL A 60 2.22 -10.85 -9.02
C VAL A 60 3.66 -11.22 -8.67
N SER A 61 3.90 -11.88 -7.54
CA SER A 61 5.25 -12.23 -7.05
C SER A 61 5.28 -13.61 -6.39
N LYS A 62 6.47 -14.21 -6.38
CA LYS A 62 6.68 -15.54 -5.76
C LYS A 62 6.56 -15.51 -4.24
N VAL A 63 7.05 -14.44 -3.63
CA VAL A 63 7.08 -14.26 -2.18
C VAL A 63 6.64 -12.84 -1.84
N VAL A 64 5.87 -12.72 -0.76
CA VAL A 64 5.45 -11.42 -0.20
C VAL A 64 5.80 -11.39 1.29
N GLU A 65 6.52 -10.36 1.72
CA GLU A 65 7.02 -10.23 3.08
C GLU A 65 6.76 -8.84 3.66
N LEU A 66 6.64 -8.78 4.99
CA LEU A 66 6.58 -7.52 5.72
C LEU A 66 8.00 -7.09 6.10
N HIS A 67 8.38 -5.88 5.73
CA HIS A 67 9.73 -5.36 5.95
C HIS A 67 9.72 -4.00 6.65
N THR A 68 10.83 -3.67 7.29
CA THR A 68 11.12 -2.34 7.80
C THR A 68 12.58 -1.97 7.57
N HIS A 69 12.94 -0.73 7.85
CA HIS A 69 14.31 -0.24 7.83
C HIS A 69 14.80 0.08 9.24
N SER A 70 16.07 -0.14 9.50
CA SER A 70 16.76 0.40 10.66
C SER A 70 18.07 1.04 10.23
N MET A 71 18.48 2.06 10.98
CA MET A 71 19.82 2.63 10.89
C MET A 71 20.71 1.91 11.89
N LYS A 72 21.76 1.24 11.39
CA LYS A 72 22.80 0.65 12.22
C LYS A 72 24.16 1.12 11.71
N ASP A 73 24.96 1.74 12.57
CA ASP A 73 26.29 2.25 12.25
C ASP A 73 26.32 3.20 11.03
N GLY A 74 25.28 4.07 10.90
CA GLY A 74 25.14 4.98 9.77
C GLY A 74 24.68 4.33 8.46
N VAL A 75 24.44 3.01 8.45
CA VAL A 75 23.98 2.26 7.27
C VAL A 75 22.50 1.90 7.45
N MET A 76 21.69 2.24 6.45
CA MET A 76 20.29 1.83 6.41
C MET A 76 20.22 0.35 5.98
N LYS A 77 19.71 -0.50 6.86
CA LYS A 77 19.46 -1.92 6.59
C LYS A 77 17.96 -2.21 6.58
N MET A 78 17.54 -3.00 5.62
CA MET A 78 16.18 -3.52 5.49
C MET A 78 16.14 -4.94 6.04
N TYR A 79 15.11 -5.28 6.80
CA TYR A 79 14.91 -6.63 7.34
C TYR A 79 13.43 -6.96 7.46
N GLN A 80 13.14 -8.26 7.40
CA GLN A 80 11.81 -8.79 7.55
C GLN A 80 11.32 -8.68 8.99
N VAL A 81 10.03 -8.38 9.16
CA VAL A 81 9.34 -8.40 10.46
C VAL A 81 8.19 -9.40 10.44
N PRO A 82 7.90 -10.08 11.56
CA PRO A 82 6.83 -11.06 11.60
C PRO A 82 5.42 -10.43 11.54
N LYS A 83 5.30 -9.17 11.93
CA LYS A 83 4.04 -8.43 11.93
C LYS A 83 4.27 -6.92 11.95
N ILE A 84 3.23 -6.17 11.61
CA ILE A 84 3.18 -4.72 11.76
C ILE A 84 1.99 -4.38 12.64
N ASP A 85 2.25 -3.82 13.82
CA ASP A 85 1.20 -3.49 14.80
C ASP A 85 0.41 -2.25 14.35
N ILE A 86 -0.91 -2.29 14.58
CA ILE A 86 -1.86 -1.22 14.28
C ILE A 86 -2.69 -0.96 15.55
N PRO A 87 -2.50 0.21 16.19
CA PRO A 87 -3.14 0.50 17.47
C PRO A 87 -4.66 0.59 17.35
N ALA A 88 -5.36 0.35 18.45
CA ALA A 88 -6.80 0.55 18.59
C ALA A 88 -7.16 2.01 18.25
N ASN A 89 -8.24 2.22 17.51
CA ASN A 89 -8.70 3.53 17.05
C ASN A 89 -7.59 4.40 16.44
N GLY A 90 -6.61 3.74 15.79
CA GLY A 90 -5.42 4.38 15.27
C GLY A 90 -5.05 3.91 13.87
N LYS A 91 -3.90 4.36 13.38
CA LYS A 91 -3.40 4.00 12.06
C LYS A 91 -1.91 3.70 12.08
N THR A 92 -1.48 2.83 11.18
CA THR A 92 -0.08 2.59 10.87
C THR A 92 0.14 2.83 9.39
N THR A 93 1.16 3.64 9.07
CA THR A 93 1.48 3.99 7.69
C THR A 93 2.73 3.24 7.22
N LEU A 94 2.56 2.44 6.19
CA LEU A 94 3.62 1.79 5.45
C LEU A 94 4.12 2.77 4.37
N LYS A 95 5.37 3.22 4.48
CA LYS A 95 5.95 4.27 3.64
C LYS A 95 7.41 3.98 3.30
N PRO A 96 7.96 4.57 2.23
CA PRO A 96 9.39 4.47 1.94
C PRO A 96 10.24 4.90 3.14
N GLY A 97 11.26 4.10 3.49
CA GLY A 97 12.11 4.31 4.65
C GLY A 97 11.52 3.85 6.00
N GLY A 98 10.32 3.25 5.99
CA GLY A 98 9.66 2.66 7.15
C GLY A 98 9.14 1.26 6.87
N PHE A 99 8.03 0.89 7.51
CA PHE A 99 7.33 -0.36 7.19
C PHE A 99 6.86 -0.35 5.74
N HIS A 100 6.92 -1.51 5.09
CA HIS A 100 6.43 -1.73 3.73
C HIS A 100 6.19 -3.21 3.46
N VAL A 101 5.41 -3.49 2.42
CA VAL A 101 5.21 -4.85 1.90
C VAL A 101 6.18 -5.06 0.76
N MET A 102 7.06 -6.05 0.88
CA MET A 102 8.03 -6.40 -0.15
C MET A 102 7.47 -7.48 -1.08
N LEU A 103 7.46 -7.22 -2.38
CA LEU A 103 7.09 -8.16 -3.44
C LEU A 103 8.37 -8.70 -4.07
N ILE A 104 8.68 -9.97 -3.84
CA ILE A 104 9.95 -10.59 -4.22
C ILE A 104 9.72 -11.62 -5.34
N GLY A 105 10.55 -11.56 -6.36
CA GLY A 105 10.45 -12.46 -7.50
C GLY A 105 9.20 -12.20 -8.34
N LEU A 106 9.03 -10.97 -8.81
CA LEU A 106 7.92 -10.58 -9.68
C LEU A 106 7.88 -11.46 -10.94
N HIS A 107 6.68 -11.91 -11.32
CA HIS A 107 6.47 -12.70 -12.54
C HIS A 107 6.66 -11.87 -13.81
N LYS A 108 6.39 -10.55 -13.74
CA LYS A 108 6.60 -9.57 -14.81
C LYS A 108 6.92 -8.19 -14.22
N PRO A 109 7.59 -7.30 -14.97
CA PRO A 109 7.75 -5.90 -14.56
C PRO A 109 6.40 -5.23 -14.34
N LEU A 110 6.26 -4.46 -13.26
CA LEU A 110 5.05 -3.69 -12.94
C LEU A 110 5.15 -2.32 -13.61
N LYS A 111 4.24 -2.05 -14.53
CA LYS A 111 4.19 -0.79 -15.28
C LYS A 111 3.24 0.20 -14.62
N GLU A 112 3.56 1.48 -14.73
CA GLU A 112 2.66 2.55 -14.27
C GLU A 112 1.27 2.43 -14.89
N LYS A 113 0.24 2.68 -14.09
CA LYS A 113 -1.19 2.55 -14.40
C LYS A 113 -1.72 1.10 -14.47
N GLU A 114 -0.88 0.08 -14.29
CA GLU A 114 -1.37 -1.27 -14.00
C GLU A 114 -1.96 -1.32 -12.58
N GLU A 115 -2.75 -2.34 -12.32
CA GLU A 115 -3.32 -2.62 -11.01
C GLU A 115 -2.80 -3.95 -10.49
N VAL A 116 -2.64 -4.04 -9.17
CA VAL A 116 -2.19 -5.24 -8.47
C VAL A 116 -3.18 -5.57 -7.37
N THR A 117 -3.60 -6.82 -7.30
CA THR A 117 -4.45 -7.33 -6.22
C THR A 117 -3.57 -7.88 -5.11
N ILE A 118 -3.81 -7.43 -3.89
CA ILE A 118 -3.18 -7.93 -2.68
C ILE A 118 -4.24 -8.29 -1.64
N THR A 119 -3.97 -9.33 -0.86
CA THR A 119 -4.79 -9.74 0.28
C THR A 119 -3.99 -9.57 1.55
N LEU A 120 -4.54 -8.77 2.46
CA LEU A 120 -4.00 -8.48 3.78
C LEU A 120 -4.69 -9.39 4.80
N GLU A 121 -3.93 -10.06 5.65
CA GLU A 121 -4.41 -10.91 6.74
C GLU A 121 -4.02 -10.30 8.07
N PHE A 122 -5.01 -10.08 8.94
CA PHE A 122 -4.84 -9.44 10.24
C PHE A 122 -4.93 -10.42 11.39
N SER A 123 -4.33 -10.09 12.53
CA SER A 123 -4.26 -10.94 13.73
C SER A 123 -5.62 -11.24 14.38
N ASN A 124 -6.66 -10.48 14.05
CA ASN A 124 -8.04 -10.72 14.46
C ASN A 124 -8.78 -11.73 13.55
N GLY A 125 -8.11 -12.29 12.54
CA GLY A 125 -8.69 -13.21 11.55
C GLY A 125 -9.40 -12.53 10.39
N GLU A 126 -9.45 -11.19 10.35
CA GLU A 126 -10.02 -10.45 9.22
C GLU A 126 -9.05 -10.48 8.04
N ASN A 127 -9.59 -10.75 6.85
CA ASN A 127 -8.86 -10.69 5.58
C ASN A 127 -9.44 -9.57 4.72
N LYS A 128 -8.56 -8.78 4.11
CA LYS A 128 -8.97 -7.69 3.23
C LYS A 128 -8.24 -7.76 1.90
N THR A 129 -8.99 -8.02 0.84
CA THR A 129 -8.46 -7.99 -0.53
C THR A 129 -8.71 -6.61 -1.13
N ILE A 130 -7.67 -6.01 -1.67
CA ILE A 130 -7.71 -4.70 -2.30
C ILE A 130 -6.98 -4.72 -3.64
N THR A 131 -7.47 -3.94 -4.59
CA THR A 131 -6.80 -3.67 -5.87
C THR A 131 -6.19 -2.29 -5.82
N ILE A 132 -4.89 -2.20 -6.05
CA ILE A 132 -4.11 -0.98 -5.85
C ILE A 132 -3.32 -0.61 -7.11
N PRO A 133 -3.20 0.69 -7.43
CA PRO A 133 -2.51 1.14 -8.62
C PRO A 133 -0.99 1.02 -8.50
N VAL A 134 -0.35 0.75 -9.63
CA VAL A 134 1.09 0.85 -9.78
C VAL A 134 1.47 2.31 -10.09
N LYS A 135 2.33 2.91 -9.28
CA LYS A 135 2.79 4.30 -9.41
C LYS A 135 4.31 4.38 -9.64
N SER A 136 4.72 5.26 -10.55
CA SER A 136 6.13 5.62 -10.70
C SER A 136 6.58 6.57 -9.59
N VAL A 137 7.73 6.32 -8.98
CA VAL A 137 8.34 7.26 -8.00
C VAL A 137 9.01 8.46 -8.65
N MET A 138 9.31 8.39 -9.96
CA MET A 138 9.97 9.48 -10.69
C MET A 138 9.05 10.68 -10.92
N GLY A 139 7.72 10.48 -11.01
CA GLY A 139 6.76 11.55 -11.29
C GLY A 139 6.56 12.57 -10.16
N GLY A 140 6.91 12.23 -8.93
CA GLY A 140 6.75 13.11 -7.76
C GLY A 140 7.90 14.10 -7.55
N MET A 141 9.12 13.74 -7.93
CA MET A 141 10.29 14.63 -7.75
C MET A 141 10.39 15.71 -8.83
N MET A 142 10.06 15.40 -10.08
CA MET A 142 10.10 16.40 -11.16
C MET A 142 9.01 17.48 -11.05
N LYS A 143 7.86 17.20 -10.43
CA LYS A 143 6.80 18.20 -10.26
C LYS A 143 7.08 19.24 -9.17
N LYS A 144 8.00 18.99 -8.25
CA LYS A 144 8.33 19.91 -7.15
C LYS A 144 9.43 20.89 -7.51
N GLU A 145 10.29 20.58 -8.48
CA GLU A 145 11.37 21.50 -8.90
C GLU A 145 10.96 22.50 -10.00
N MET A 146 9.93 22.18 -10.81
CA MET A 146 9.46 23.13 -11.84
C MET A 146 8.64 24.31 -11.32
N LYS A 147 8.34 24.40 -10.02
CA LYS A 147 7.62 25.57 -9.42
C LYS A 147 8.52 26.62 -8.79
N LYS A 148 9.84 26.45 -8.81
CA LYS A 148 10.76 27.51 -8.40
C LYS A 148 11.29 28.20 -9.63
N GLY A 149 10.54 29.24 -10.08
CA GLY A 149 10.83 30.02 -11.26
C GLY A 149 12.24 30.58 -11.24
N MET A 150 13.01 30.24 -12.26
CA MET A 150 14.12 31.06 -12.70
C MET A 150 13.53 32.24 -13.47
N SER A 151 13.39 33.37 -12.76
CA SER A 151 13.27 34.67 -13.38
C SER A 151 14.64 34.99 -13.97
N CYS A 152 14.75 34.87 -15.30
CA CYS A 152 15.89 35.39 -16.03
C CYS A 152 15.74 36.91 -16.08
N GLY A 153 16.49 37.61 -15.26
CA GLY A 153 16.62 39.07 -15.35
C GLY A 153 17.32 39.45 -16.66
N THR A 154 16.64 40.23 -17.48
CA THR A 154 17.19 40.93 -18.64
C THR A 154 18.31 41.87 -18.21
N GLY A 155 19.56 41.42 -18.34
CA GLY A 155 20.79 42.25 -18.21
C GLY A 155 21.30 42.59 -19.60
N LYS A 156 21.21 43.87 -19.93
CA LYS A 156 21.68 44.55 -21.11
C LYS A 156 23.20 44.39 -21.23
N CYS A 157 23.72 43.78 -22.30
CA CYS A 157 25.11 43.88 -22.70
C CYS A 157 25.29 45.19 -23.48
N GLY A 158 25.98 46.15 -22.87
CA GLY A 158 26.51 47.36 -23.57
C GLY A 158 27.91 47.10 -24.05
N SER A 159 28.11 47.40 -25.33
CA SER A 159 29.39 47.46 -26.00
C SER A 159 30.24 48.62 -25.51
N ASN A 160 31.51 48.39 -25.29
CA ASN A 160 32.64 49.22 -25.75
C ASN A 160 33.91 48.39 -25.72
#